data_ee8d27b77cad6948edd8961e66f37ab0
#
_entry.id   ee8d27b77cad6948edd8961e66f37ab0
#
_cell.length_a   1.000
_cell.length_b   1.000
_cell.length_c   1.000
_cell.angle_alpha   90.00
_cell.angle_beta   90.00
_cell.angle_gamma   90.00
#
_symmetry.space_group_name_H-M   'P 1'
#
loop_
_entity.id
_entity.type
_entity.pdbx_description
1 polymer ?
#
loop_
_entity_poly.entity_id
_entity_poly.type
_entity_poly.pdbx_seq_one_letter_code
_entity_poly.pdbx_strand_id
1 'polypeptide(L)'
;MEFFHDRIASITQSQKRILANLLAEARNSFASPLDNPYQNQLLLKDEILPGSLQMIASYLEQFLILLMRSAENQTTSTREFEPLFDKSEALYETILAYFHQNIASHLTTEQICKDNLISEAQLKKMFHKHGQCGAMEFFNRLKIEKAKELIRTRQFTFSQIADQLGYSSIHYFSRQFKKITGIAPCEYPYAQN
;
A
#
# COMPACT_ATOMS: atom_id res chain seq x y z
N MET A 1 10.02 18.47 -23.02
CA MET A 1 10.12 18.62 -21.54
C MET A 1 8.91 19.27 -20.88
N GLU A 2 7.88 19.68 -21.62
CA GLU A 2 6.65 20.32 -21.07
C GLU A 2 5.74 19.36 -20.28
N PHE A 3 5.86 18.05 -20.48
CA PHE A 3 4.97 17.06 -19.88
C PHE A 3 4.98 17.05 -18.32
N PHE A 4 6.11 17.35 -17.71
CA PHE A 4 6.29 17.32 -16.25
C PHE A 4 6.14 18.68 -15.56
N HIS A 5 5.84 19.74 -16.31
CA HIS A 5 5.74 21.09 -15.76
C HIS A 5 4.41 21.25 -14.98
N ASP A 6 4.50 21.67 -13.72
CA ASP A 6 3.38 22.01 -12.83
C ASP A 6 2.28 20.94 -12.65
N ARG A 7 2.65 19.64 -12.70
CA ARG A 7 1.71 18.54 -12.49
C ARG A 7 1.92 17.87 -11.15
N ILE A 8 0.83 17.80 -10.36
CA ILE A 8 0.75 16.93 -9.20
C ILE A 8 0.03 15.64 -9.66
N ALA A 9 0.75 14.51 -9.65
CA ALA A 9 0.20 13.22 -10.02
C ALA A 9 0.15 12.30 -8.80
N SER A 10 -0.96 11.58 -8.64
CA SER A 10 -1.03 10.47 -7.68
C SER A 10 -0.25 9.27 -8.22
N ILE A 11 0.62 8.71 -7.41
CA ILE A 11 1.45 7.56 -7.76
C ILE A 11 0.67 6.29 -7.44
N THR A 12 0.49 5.42 -8.44
CA THR A 12 -0.15 4.10 -8.28
C THR A 12 0.75 3.15 -7.48
N GLN A 13 0.19 2.06 -6.99
CA GLN A 13 0.96 1.06 -6.23
C GLN A 13 2.05 0.39 -7.07
N SER A 14 1.78 0.11 -8.35
CA SER A 14 2.80 -0.42 -9.27
C SER A 14 3.97 0.55 -9.45
N GLN A 15 3.69 1.85 -9.58
CA GLN A 15 4.72 2.89 -9.65
C GLN A 15 5.51 3.00 -8.35
N LYS A 16 4.85 2.88 -7.18
CA LYS A 16 5.51 2.85 -5.86
C LYS A 16 6.48 1.66 -5.75
N ARG A 17 6.09 0.48 -6.26
CA ARG A 17 6.95 -0.71 -6.24
C ARG A 17 8.19 -0.53 -7.11
N ILE A 18 8.05 0.01 -8.32
CA ILE A 18 9.19 0.28 -9.21
C ILE A 18 10.11 1.34 -8.58
N LEU A 19 9.54 2.38 -8.00
CA LEU A 19 10.31 3.41 -7.29
C LEU A 19 11.05 2.82 -6.07
N ALA A 20 10.42 1.93 -5.32
CA ALA A 20 11.07 1.25 -4.20
C ALA A 20 12.26 0.38 -4.66
N ASN A 21 12.11 -0.37 -5.76
CA ASN A 21 13.20 -1.15 -6.35
C ASN A 21 14.34 -0.25 -6.86
N LEU A 22 13.99 0.85 -7.53
CA LEU A 22 14.96 1.86 -7.96
C LEU A 22 15.78 2.40 -6.78
N LEU A 23 15.10 2.81 -5.71
CA LEU A 23 15.75 3.35 -4.51
C LEU A 23 16.59 2.31 -3.78
N ALA A 24 16.15 1.05 -3.74
CA ALA A 24 16.92 -0.04 -3.14
C ALA A 24 18.23 -0.27 -3.90
N GLU A 25 18.16 -0.35 -5.24
CA GLU A 25 19.33 -0.54 -6.09
C GLU A 25 20.27 0.68 -6.03
N ALA A 26 19.72 1.90 -6.01
CA ALA A 26 20.48 3.12 -5.88
C ALA A 26 21.22 3.20 -4.53
N ARG A 27 20.58 2.83 -3.41
CA ARG A 27 21.22 2.77 -2.08
C ARG A 27 22.36 1.75 -2.03
N ASN A 28 22.24 0.66 -2.78
CA ASN A 28 23.31 -0.34 -2.87
C ASN A 28 24.49 0.14 -3.71
N SER A 29 24.25 1.00 -4.71
CA SER A 29 25.24 1.41 -5.69
C SER A 29 25.93 2.74 -5.37
N PHE A 30 25.23 3.69 -4.73
CA PHE A 30 25.78 5.02 -4.44
C PHE A 30 26.20 5.14 -2.97
N ALA A 31 27.37 5.77 -2.75
CA ALA A 31 27.86 6.15 -1.44
C ALA A 31 27.22 7.44 -0.94
N SER A 32 26.77 8.29 -1.87
CA SER A 32 26.12 9.55 -1.55
C SER A 32 24.71 9.37 -0.99
N PRO A 33 24.28 10.21 -0.02
CA PRO A 33 22.91 10.19 0.46
C PRO A 33 21.94 10.59 -0.66
N LEU A 34 20.87 9.80 -0.85
CA LEU A 34 19.89 10.02 -1.94
C LEU A 34 18.79 11.03 -1.60
N ASP A 35 18.77 11.54 -0.38
CA ASP A 35 17.78 12.47 0.17
C ASP A 35 18.24 13.93 0.22
N ASN A 36 19.44 14.23 -0.29
CA ASN A 36 19.97 15.59 -0.34
C ASN A 36 19.64 16.26 -1.69
N PRO A 37 18.68 17.22 -1.74
CA PRO A 37 18.27 17.87 -2.98
C PRO A 37 19.33 18.85 -3.54
N TYR A 38 20.36 19.20 -2.75
CA TYR A 38 21.43 20.13 -3.17
C TYR A 38 22.68 19.40 -3.68
N GLN A 39 22.60 18.08 -3.81
CA GLN A 39 23.74 17.29 -4.27
C GLN A 39 23.84 17.28 -5.78
N ASN A 40 24.92 17.78 -6.31
CA ASN A 40 25.14 17.89 -7.76
C ASN A 40 25.82 16.66 -8.39
N GLN A 41 26.37 15.75 -7.57
CA GLN A 41 27.06 14.55 -8.03
C GLN A 41 26.75 13.36 -7.13
N LEU A 42 26.48 12.23 -7.74
CA LEU A 42 26.31 10.94 -7.06
C LEU A 42 27.63 10.18 -7.15
N LEU A 43 28.22 9.86 -6.01
CA LEU A 43 29.44 9.08 -5.90
C LEU A 43 29.07 7.58 -5.83
N LEU A 44 29.69 6.78 -6.69
CA LEU A 44 29.57 5.33 -6.64
C LEU A 44 30.34 4.76 -5.46
N LYS A 45 29.88 3.63 -4.94
CA LYS A 45 30.68 2.80 -4.02
C LYS A 45 31.81 2.11 -4.77
N ASP A 46 32.86 1.74 -4.06
CA ASP A 46 34.01 1.02 -4.64
C ASP A 46 33.62 -0.38 -5.13
N GLU A 47 32.69 -1.02 -4.44
CA GLU A 47 32.12 -2.31 -4.83
C GLU A 47 30.64 -2.20 -5.10
N ILE A 48 30.25 -2.40 -6.37
CA ILE A 48 28.86 -2.46 -6.83
C ILE A 48 28.61 -3.80 -7.52
N LEU A 49 27.38 -4.31 -7.44
CA LEU A 49 27.01 -5.54 -8.13
C LEU A 49 27.03 -5.32 -9.65
N PRO A 50 27.49 -6.32 -10.43
CA PRO A 50 27.45 -6.24 -11.89
C PRO A 50 26.02 -5.93 -12.39
N GLY A 51 25.89 -4.94 -13.26
CA GLY A 51 24.60 -4.54 -13.83
C GLY A 51 23.74 -3.61 -12.97
N SER A 52 24.16 -3.22 -11.77
CA SER A 52 23.38 -2.32 -10.89
C SER A 52 23.00 -1.02 -11.57
N LEU A 53 23.92 -0.37 -12.27
CA LEU A 53 23.63 0.88 -12.98
C LEU A 53 22.60 0.67 -14.11
N GLN A 54 22.65 -0.47 -14.79
CA GLN A 54 21.68 -0.82 -15.82
C GLN A 54 20.29 -1.10 -15.20
N MET A 55 20.24 -1.74 -14.03
CA MET A 55 19.00 -1.94 -13.28
C MET A 55 18.37 -0.61 -12.87
N ILE A 56 19.18 0.32 -12.34
CA ILE A 56 18.73 1.68 -11.99
C ILE A 56 18.14 2.39 -13.21
N ALA A 57 18.85 2.37 -14.36
CA ALA A 57 18.37 2.97 -15.59
C ALA A 57 17.04 2.34 -16.06
N SER A 58 16.93 1.00 -16.03
CA SER A 58 15.73 0.28 -16.42
C SER A 58 14.53 0.58 -15.51
N TYR A 59 14.72 0.65 -14.20
CA TYR A 59 13.65 1.01 -13.27
C TYR A 59 13.20 2.47 -13.46
N LEU A 60 14.14 3.38 -13.68
CA LEU A 60 13.82 4.79 -13.96
C LEU A 60 13.01 4.93 -15.24
N GLU A 61 13.43 4.25 -16.31
CA GLU A 61 12.73 4.26 -17.60
C GLU A 61 11.32 3.70 -17.47
N GLN A 62 11.14 2.54 -16.81
CA GLN A 62 9.84 1.96 -16.55
C GLN A 62 8.94 2.90 -15.73
N PHE A 63 9.49 3.55 -14.70
CA PHE A 63 8.75 4.50 -13.88
C PHE A 63 8.27 5.70 -14.71
N LEU A 64 9.12 6.28 -15.54
CA LEU A 64 8.77 7.40 -16.40
C LEU A 64 7.71 7.04 -17.43
N ILE A 65 7.84 5.87 -18.08
CA ILE A 65 6.84 5.35 -19.03
C ILE A 65 5.48 5.19 -18.34
N LEU A 66 5.43 4.63 -17.13
CA LEU A 66 4.18 4.46 -16.40
C LEU A 66 3.58 5.80 -15.94
N LEU A 67 4.39 6.80 -15.61
CA LEU A 67 3.89 8.15 -15.33
C LEU A 67 3.25 8.78 -16.57
N MET A 68 3.89 8.66 -17.73
CA MET A 68 3.35 9.17 -18.99
C MET A 68 2.04 8.51 -19.36
N ARG A 69 1.96 7.18 -19.28
CA ARG A 69 0.74 6.41 -19.56
C ARG A 69 -0.42 6.75 -18.62
N SER A 70 -0.14 6.95 -17.33
CA SER A 70 -1.19 7.35 -16.37
C SER A 70 -1.76 8.73 -16.64
N ALA A 71 -0.99 9.63 -17.23
CA ALA A 71 -1.46 10.96 -17.57
C ALA A 71 -2.30 10.99 -18.87
N GLU A 72 -2.01 10.10 -19.82
CA GLU A 72 -2.79 9.96 -21.06
C GLU A 72 -4.15 9.30 -20.83
N ASN A 73 -4.26 8.38 -19.86
CA ASN A 73 -5.52 7.71 -19.52
C ASN A 73 -6.56 8.64 -18.86
N GLN A 74 -6.21 9.87 -18.49
CA GLN A 74 -7.19 10.87 -18.04
C GLN A 74 -7.91 11.59 -19.19
N THR A 75 -7.49 11.42 -20.44
CA THR A 75 -8.01 12.19 -21.58
C THR A 75 -8.69 11.37 -22.68
N THR A 76 -8.60 10.05 -22.69
CA THR A 76 -9.24 9.25 -23.75
C THR A 76 -9.74 7.91 -23.24
N SER A 77 -11.07 7.81 -23.15
CA SER A 77 -11.80 6.55 -23.23
C SER A 77 -11.48 5.85 -24.57
N THR A 78 -11.19 4.56 -24.52
CA THR A 78 -11.06 3.59 -25.63
C THR A 78 -9.69 3.46 -26.31
N ARG A 79 -8.92 2.53 -25.79
CA ARG A 79 -8.33 1.37 -26.52
C ARG A 79 -7.60 0.49 -25.53
N GLU A 80 -8.16 -0.69 -25.28
CA GLU A 80 -7.57 -1.77 -24.49
C GLU A 80 -6.29 -2.26 -25.18
N PHE A 81 -5.14 -1.68 -24.78
CA PHE A 81 -3.88 -2.38 -24.90
C PHE A 81 -3.68 -3.04 -23.53
N GLU A 82 -3.93 -4.36 -23.45
CA GLU A 82 -3.62 -5.12 -22.24
C GLU A 82 -2.09 -5.06 -22.02
N PRO A 83 -1.61 -4.33 -20.99
CA PRO A 83 -0.26 -4.61 -20.50
C PRO A 83 -0.32 -5.99 -19.85
N LEU A 84 0.75 -6.74 -19.90
CA LEU A 84 1.00 -7.98 -19.16
C LEU A 84 0.93 -7.80 -17.61
N PHE A 85 0.09 -6.89 -17.14
CA PHE A 85 -0.25 -6.72 -15.74
C PHE A 85 -1.41 -7.67 -15.43
N ASP A 86 -1.12 -8.62 -14.57
CA ASP A 86 -2.08 -9.58 -14.04
C ASP A 86 -3.35 -8.82 -13.58
N LYS A 87 -4.48 -9.05 -14.29
CA LYS A 87 -5.81 -8.47 -13.92
C LYS A 87 -6.13 -8.69 -12.44
N SER A 88 -5.52 -9.71 -11.85
CA SER A 88 -5.65 -10.02 -10.43
C SER A 88 -4.96 -8.98 -9.52
N GLU A 89 -3.88 -8.35 -9.96
CA GLU A 89 -3.16 -7.35 -9.17
C GLU A 89 -3.92 -6.01 -9.13
N ALA A 90 -4.42 -5.55 -10.28
CA ALA A 90 -5.25 -4.34 -10.34
C ALA A 90 -6.55 -4.49 -9.51
N LEU A 91 -7.16 -5.67 -9.56
CA LEU A 91 -8.35 -5.98 -8.76
C LEU A 91 -8.02 -6.04 -7.26
N TYR A 92 -6.88 -6.61 -6.88
CA TYR A 92 -6.41 -6.63 -5.49
C TYR A 92 -6.24 -5.21 -4.95
N GLU A 93 -5.59 -4.31 -5.68
CA GLU A 93 -5.45 -2.90 -5.31
C GLU A 93 -6.80 -2.18 -5.18
N THR A 94 -7.75 -2.49 -6.07
CA THR A 94 -9.10 -1.95 -5.98
C THR A 94 -9.78 -2.36 -4.67
N ILE A 95 -9.63 -3.62 -4.25
CA ILE A 95 -10.20 -4.10 -2.98
C ILE A 95 -9.47 -3.53 -1.77
N LEU A 96 -8.16 -3.33 -1.85
CA LEU A 96 -7.43 -2.63 -0.78
C LEU A 96 -7.94 -1.20 -0.61
N ALA A 97 -8.14 -0.47 -1.70
CA ALA A 97 -8.72 0.87 -1.67
C ALA A 97 -10.14 0.87 -1.08
N TYR A 98 -10.97 -0.11 -1.48
CA TYR A 98 -12.30 -0.32 -0.92
C TYR A 98 -12.26 -0.57 0.59
N PHE A 99 -11.31 -1.37 1.09
CA PHE A 99 -11.13 -1.60 2.53
C PHE A 99 -10.75 -0.32 3.29
N HIS A 100 -9.85 0.48 2.73
CA HIS A 100 -9.48 1.77 3.33
C HIS A 100 -10.66 2.74 3.40
N GLN A 101 -11.46 2.83 2.34
CA GLN A 101 -12.64 3.70 2.31
C GLN A 101 -13.74 3.24 3.29
N ASN A 102 -13.84 1.93 3.52
CA ASN A 102 -14.86 1.32 4.36
C ASN A 102 -14.33 0.85 5.73
N ILE A 103 -13.24 1.43 6.23
CA ILE A 103 -12.58 0.97 7.46
C ILE A 103 -13.48 1.06 8.70
N ALA A 104 -14.41 2.01 8.71
CA ALA A 104 -15.41 2.19 9.77
C ALA A 104 -16.65 1.28 9.63
N SER A 105 -16.75 0.53 8.54
CA SER A 105 -17.93 -0.28 8.23
C SER A 105 -17.77 -1.72 8.73
N HIS A 106 -18.90 -2.37 9.01
CA HIS A 106 -18.95 -3.81 9.28
C HIS A 106 -19.12 -4.54 7.94
N LEU A 107 -18.01 -4.85 7.26
CA LEU A 107 -18.02 -5.57 6.01
C LEU A 107 -18.19 -7.08 6.23
N THR A 108 -18.94 -7.71 5.32
CA THR A 108 -19.00 -9.18 5.18
C THR A 108 -18.35 -9.59 3.85
N THR A 109 -17.93 -10.84 3.74
CA THR A 109 -17.38 -11.39 2.49
C THR A 109 -18.36 -11.21 1.33
N GLU A 110 -19.65 -11.46 1.58
CA GLU A 110 -20.71 -11.30 0.60
C GLU A 110 -20.83 -9.85 0.11
N GLN A 111 -20.78 -8.87 1.03
CA GLN A 111 -20.83 -7.45 0.70
C GLN A 111 -19.62 -7.02 -0.14
N ILE A 112 -18.41 -7.46 0.24
CA ILE A 112 -17.19 -7.19 -0.52
C ILE A 112 -17.31 -7.72 -1.95
N CYS A 113 -17.79 -8.96 -2.09
CA CYS A 113 -17.97 -9.59 -3.40
C CYS A 113 -19.00 -8.87 -4.27
N LYS A 114 -20.13 -8.49 -3.69
CA LYS A 114 -21.21 -7.78 -4.37
C LYS A 114 -20.75 -6.39 -4.85
N ASP A 115 -20.14 -5.60 -3.99
CA ASP A 115 -19.76 -4.23 -4.27
C ASP A 115 -18.61 -4.15 -5.30
N ASN A 116 -17.77 -5.18 -5.36
CA ASN A 116 -16.63 -5.24 -6.29
C ASN A 116 -16.88 -6.17 -7.50
N LEU A 117 -18.10 -6.71 -7.66
CA LEU A 117 -18.50 -7.58 -8.77
C LEU A 117 -17.59 -8.80 -8.96
N ILE A 118 -17.18 -9.44 -7.87
CA ILE A 118 -16.30 -10.62 -7.86
C ILE A 118 -16.94 -11.78 -7.13
N SER A 119 -16.50 -13.00 -7.42
CA SER A 119 -16.89 -14.18 -6.68
C SER A 119 -16.05 -14.37 -5.40
N GLU A 120 -16.60 -15.08 -4.40
CA GLU A 120 -15.85 -15.44 -3.20
C GLU A 120 -14.59 -16.26 -3.51
N ALA A 121 -14.65 -17.12 -4.51
CA ALA A 121 -13.51 -17.91 -4.96
C ALA A 121 -12.38 -17.03 -5.50
N GLN A 122 -12.71 -15.99 -6.28
CA GLN A 122 -11.75 -15.00 -6.78
C GLN A 122 -11.15 -14.20 -5.63
N LEU A 123 -11.98 -13.70 -4.70
CA LEU A 123 -11.54 -12.97 -3.51
C LEU A 123 -10.56 -13.83 -2.68
N LYS A 124 -10.93 -15.07 -2.40
CA LYS A 124 -10.09 -16.01 -1.63
C LYS A 124 -8.77 -16.29 -2.33
N LYS A 125 -8.81 -16.62 -3.62
CA LYS A 125 -7.60 -16.92 -4.42
C LYS A 125 -6.64 -15.73 -4.43
N MET A 126 -7.17 -14.53 -4.60
CA MET A 126 -6.40 -13.29 -4.67
C MET A 126 -5.70 -12.97 -3.34
N PHE A 127 -6.42 -13.02 -2.22
CA PHE A 127 -5.83 -12.75 -0.91
C PHE A 127 -4.83 -13.83 -0.47
N HIS A 128 -5.04 -15.10 -0.85
CA HIS A 128 -4.02 -16.14 -0.64
C HIS A 128 -2.75 -15.91 -1.47
N LYS A 129 -2.90 -15.41 -2.72
CA LYS A 129 -1.75 -15.12 -3.60
C LYS A 129 -0.91 -13.93 -3.08
N HIS A 130 -1.57 -12.84 -2.66
CA HIS A 130 -0.90 -11.58 -2.34
C HIS A 130 -0.67 -11.37 -0.84
N GLY A 131 -1.57 -11.84 0.03
CA GLY A 131 -1.57 -11.55 1.46
C GLY A 131 -1.28 -12.73 2.37
N GLN A 132 -1.19 -13.95 1.84
CA GLN A 132 -1.04 -15.20 2.60
C GLN A 132 -2.11 -15.41 3.70
N CYS A 133 -3.21 -14.65 3.66
CA CYS A 133 -4.32 -14.70 4.61
C CYS A 133 -5.65 -14.47 3.90
N GLY A 134 -6.77 -14.69 4.60
CA GLY A 134 -8.10 -14.40 4.05
C GLY A 134 -8.41 -12.90 4.01
N ALA A 135 -9.30 -12.48 3.09
CA ALA A 135 -9.69 -11.08 2.92
C ALA A 135 -10.21 -10.43 4.22
N MET A 136 -11.06 -11.13 4.98
CA MET A 136 -11.58 -10.65 6.26
C MET A 136 -10.52 -10.57 7.35
N GLU A 137 -9.56 -11.48 7.34
CA GLU A 137 -8.41 -11.43 8.25
C GLU A 137 -7.53 -10.22 7.94
N PHE A 138 -7.26 -9.98 6.65
CA PHE A 138 -6.53 -8.80 6.19
C PHE A 138 -7.25 -7.51 6.60
N PHE A 139 -8.57 -7.42 6.38
CA PHE A 139 -9.36 -6.26 6.77
C PHE A 139 -9.33 -6.00 8.28
N ASN A 140 -9.41 -7.07 9.10
CA ASN A 140 -9.26 -6.93 10.55
C ASN A 140 -7.86 -6.46 10.95
N ARG A 141 -6.79 -6.94 10.30
CA ARG A 141 -5.43 -6.43 10.53
C ARG A 141 -5.32 -4.95 10.19
N LEU A 142 -5.91 -4.52 9.07
CA LEU A 142 -5.95 -3.12 8.66
C LEU A 142 -6.62 -2.22 9.71
N LYS A 143 -7.77 -2.65 10.24
CA LYS A 143 -8.46 -1.95 11.35
C LYS A 143 -7.57 -1.85 12.60
N ILE A 144 -6.85 -2.92 12.94
CA ILE A 144 -5.96 -2.90 14.10
C ILE A 144 -4.75 -2.00 13.88
N GLU A 145 -4.17 -1.94 12.69
CA GLU A 145 -3.11 -0.96 12.40
C GLU A 145 -3.63 0.48 12.56
N LYS A 146 -4.83 0.76 12.07
CA LYS A 146 -5.47 2.07 12.29
C LYS A 146 -5.76 2.35 13.77
N ALA A 147 -6.17 1.32 14.53
CA ALA A 147 -6.34 1.43 15.98
C ALA A 147 -5.03 1.80 16.69
N LYS A 148 -3.91 1.20 16.32
CA LYS A 148 -2.58 1.53 16.86
C LYS A 148 -2.22 3.00 16.63
N GLU A 149 -2.51 3.53 15.43
CA GLU A 149 -2.30 4.96 15.15
C GLU A 149 -3.14 5.84 16.09
N LEU A 150 -4.45 5.55 16.21
CA LEU A 150 -5.36 6.31 17.07
C LEU A 150 -4.96 6.23 18.56
N ILE A 151 -4.52 5.08 19.04
CA ILE A 151 -4.02 4.92 20.43
C ILE A 151 -2.78 5.80 20.67
N ARG A 152 -1.87 5.88 19.69
CA ARG A 152 -0.66 6.71 19.81
C ARG A 152 -0.96 8.21 19.93
N THR A 153 -2.03 8.68 19.30
CA THR A 153 -2.44 10.10 19.41
C THR A 153 -2.91 10.48 20.80
N ARG A 154 -3.35 9.51 21.61
CA ARG A 154 -3.95 9.70 22.95
C ARG A 154 -5.15 10.65 22.98
N GLN A 155 -5.78 10.90 21.82
CA GLN A 155 -6.91 11.82 21.69
C GLN A 155 -8.27 11.14 21.90
N PHE A 156 -8.32 9.81 21.83
CA PHE A 156 -9.54 9.04 21.85
C PHE A 156 -9.50 7.98 22.94
N THR A 157 -10.66 7.73 23.56
CA THR A 157 -10.86 6.57 24.44
C THR A 157 -10.95 5.29 23.61
N PHE A 158 -10.70 4.14 24.22
CA PHE A 158 -10.82 2.84 23.52
C PHE A 158 -12.23 2.57 23.00
N SER A 159 -13.27 3.07 23.67
CA SER A 159 -14.65 3.01 23.17
C SER A 159 -14.81 3.82 21.90
N GLN A 160 -14.32 5.06 21.87
CA GLN A 160 -14.37 5.92 20.69
C GLN A 160 -13.58 5.32 19.51
N ILE A 161 -12.43 4.71 19.79
CA ILE A 161 -11.63 4.01 18.75
C ILE A 161 -12.42 2.81 18.20
N ALA A 162 -13.04 2.01 19.06
CA ALA A 162 -13.87 0.89 18.65
C ALA A 162 -15.04 1.34 17.76
N ASP A 163 -15.73 2.41 18.14
CA ASP A 163 -16.84 2.99 17.38
C ASP A 163 -16.37 3.53 16.03
N GLN A 164 -15.28 4.32 16.00
CA GLN A 164 -14.70 4.87 14.76
C GLN A 164 -14.26 3.79 13.77
N LEU A 165 -13.86 2.62 14.25
CA LEU A 165 -13.46 1.49 13.43
C LEU A 165 -14.61 0.50 13.17
N GLY A 166 -15.85 0.85 13.53
CA GLY A 166 -17.05 0.05 13.27
C GLY A 166 -17.04 -1.31 13.97
N TYR A 167 -16.50 -1.39 15.18
CA TYR A 167 -16.65 -2.57 16.02
C TYR A 167 -17.98 -2.53 16.78
N SER A 168 -18.66 -3.67 16.88
CA SER A 168 -19.95 -3.78 17.56
C SER A 168 -19.87 -3.54 19.08
N SER A 169 -18.69 -3.66 19.68
CA SER A 169 -18.43 -3.37 21.07
C SER A 169 -16.94 -3.22 21.38
N ILE A 170 -16.63 -2.48 22.45
CA ILE A 170 -15.26 -2.37 22.97
C ILE A 170 -14.67 -3.73 23.37
N HIS A 171 -15.50 -4.67 23.85
CA HIS A 171 -15.04 -6.01 24.22
C HIS A 171 -14.62 -6.82 22.99
N TYR A 172 -15.37 -6.70 21.90
CA TYR A 172 -15.01 -7.35 20.62
C TYR A 172 -13.74 -6.72 20.04
N PHE A 173 -13.64 -5.40 20.03
CA PHE A 173 -12.42 -4.68 19.66
C PHE A 173 -11.20 -5.16 20.45
N SER A 174 -11.28 -5.14 21.79
CA SER A 174 -10.15 -5.51 22.66
C SER A 174 -9.69 -6.96 22.42
N ARG A 175 -10.63 -7.88 22.19
CA ARG A 175 -10.34 -9.28 21.86
C ARG A 175 -9.64 -9.41 20.50
N GLN A 176 -10.12 -8.69 19.47
CA GLN A 176 -9.49 -8.70 18.16
C GLN A 176 -8.11 -8.05 18.19
N PHE A 177 -7.97 -6.93 18.89
CA PHE A 177 -6.69 -6.25 19.08
C PHE A 177 -5.66 -7.20 19.73
N LYS A 178 -6.01 -7.83 20.85
CA LYS A 178 -5.13 -8.79 21.52
C LYS A 178 -4.82 -10.01 20.65
N LYS A 179 -5.79 -10.52 19.89
CA LYS A 179 -5.57 -11.64 18.97
C LYS A 179 -4.51 -11.33 17.91
N ILE A 180 -4.51 -10.11 17.38
CA ILE A 180 -3.61 -9.69 16.28
C ILE A 180 -2.27 -9.18 16.79
N THR A 181 -2.24 -8.45 17.92
CA THR A 181 -1.02 -7.81 18.45
C THR A 181 -0.33 -8.60 19.54
N GLY A 182 -1.02 -9.56 20.15
CA GLY A 182 -0.54 -10.32 21.30
C GLY A 182 -0.79 -9.65 22.66
N ILE A 183 -1.08 -8.35 22.71
CA ILE A 183 -1.27 -7.55 23.92
C ILE A 183 -2.60 -6.81 23.91
N ALA A 184 -3.10 -6.42 25.08
CA ALA A 184 -4.35 -5.66 25.17
C ALA A 184 -4.16 -4.21 24.71
N PRO A 185 -5.24 -3.51 24.23
CA PRO A 185 -5.14 -2.10 23.81
C PRO A 185 -4.60 -1.18 24.90
N CYS A 186 -4.91 -1.43 26.18
CA CYS A 186 -4.43 -0.64 27.30
C CYS A 186 -2.93 -0.85 27.59
N GLU A 187 -2.36 -1.98 27.21
CA GLU A 187 -0.94 -2.30 27.38
C GLU A 187 -0.08 -1.77 26.23
N TYR A 188 -0.70 -1.53 25.06
CA TYR A 188 0.00 -1.16 23.83
C TYR A 188 0.83 0.13 23.93
N PRO A 189 0.39 1.21 24.62
CA PRO A 189 1.18 2.43 24.77
C PRO A 189 2.48 2.23 25.55
N TYR A 190 2.56 1.20 26.38
CA TYR A 190 3.69 0.90 27.26
C TYR A 190 4.66 -0.11 26.66
N ALA A 191 4.26 -0.85 25.62
CA ALA A 191 5.05 -1.90 24.99
C ALA A 191 6.05 -1.39 23.93
N GLN A 192 6.13 -0.06 23.73
CA GLN A 192 6.98 0.58 22.70
C GLN A 192 8.16 1.38 23.29
N ASN A 193 8.46 1.20 24.58
CA ASN A 193 9.65 1.76 25.19
C ASN A 193 10.82 0.76 25.23
#